data_bbd8e083bc22d63b2f1baddf6564bff0
#
_entry.id   bbd8e083bc22d63b2f1baddf6564bff0
#
_cell.length_a   1.000
_cell.length_b   1.000
_cell.length_c   1.000
_cell.angle_alpha   90.00
_cell.angle_beta   90.00
_cell.angle_gamma   90.00
#
_symmetry.space_group_name_H-M   'P 1'
#
loop_
_entity.id
_entity.type
_entity.pdbx_description
1 polymer ?
#
loop_
_entity_poly.entity_id
_entity_poly.type
_entity_poly.pdbx_seq_one_letter_code
_entity_poly.pdbx_strand_id
1 'polypeptide(L)'
;MLKMKPFTIFLFILVLTACSPYNKVLNKGTVSEKYKMASSLYEQKEFKKALRLFEMLVPSFKGKPQMERIQFMISQSYFNTEDYFNAAYYFERFVTNYPKSSKKEEAEFLVAKSHFLASPKYSLDQSETKIALSSFQNYINAYPDSKRLAACNRMVQELQHKLETKSFEIAKQYYEIGYFNSAIAAFDNLTSEFLGTSYREQAFYYKFKASYQLGVNSTSRKKKQRIKAALKAYDKLKRNYPDSKYLAETEKLYRELQKEKNTVTT
;
A
#
# COMPACT_ATOMS: atom_id res chain seq x y z
N MET A 1 7.57 63.19 -14.91
CA MET A 1 7.67 61.82 -14.34
C MET A 1 6.34 61.11 -14.48
N LEU A 2 6.23 60.20 -15.44
CA LEU A 2 5.01 59.42 -15.63
C LEU A 2 4.88 58.41 -14.46
N LYS A 3 3.90 58.57 -13.59
CA LYS A 3 3.54 57.58 -12.59
C LYS A 3 2.83 56.42 -13.31
N MET A 4 3.57 55.38 -13.64
CA MET A 4 3.00 54.14 -14.16
C MET A 4 2.08 53.57 -13.09
N LYS A 5 0.77 53.36 -13.40
CA LYS A 5 -0.19 52.75 -12.49
C LYS A 5 0.20 51.27 -12.21
N PRO A 6 -0.01 50.77 -11.01
CA PRO A 6 0.39 49.39 -10.64
C PRO A 6 -0.19 48.30 -11.56
N PHE A 7 -1.34 48.59 -12.17
CA PHE A 7 -1.97 47.70 -13.16
C PHE A 7 -1.14 47.56 -14.44
N THR A 8 -0.42 48.62 -14.90
CA THR A 8 0.45 48.56 -16.09
C THR A 8 1.72 47.76 -15.81
N ILE A 9 2.24 47.83 -14.59
CA ILE A 9 3.40 47.00 -14.15
C ILE A 9 3.02 45.53 -14.07
N PHE A 10 1.82 45.20 -13.55
CA PHE A 10 1.32 43.83 -13.46
C PHE A 10 1.09 43.22 -14.85
N LEU A 11 0.55 43.98 -15.79
CA LEU A 11 0.37 43.52 -17.18
C LEU A 11 1.70 43.30 -17.89
N PHE A 12 2.74 44.11 -17.61
CA PHE A 12 4.07 43.96 -18.20
C PHE A 12 4.82 42.71 -17.68
N ILE A 13 4.63 42.33 -16.40
CA ILE A 13 5.17 41.10 -15.83
C ILE A 13 4.54 39.86 -16.46
N LEU A 14 3.23 39.88 -16.77
CA LEU A 14 2.50 38.78 -17.43
C LEU A 14 3.00 38.52 -18.87
N VAL A 15 3.44 39.55 -19.60
CA VAL A 15 3.95 39.40 -20.97
C VAL A 15 5.36 38.80 -21.00
N LEU A 16 6.18 38.99 -19.98
CA LEU A 16 7.53 38.43 -19.89
C LEU A 16 7.56 36.91 -19.68
N THR A 17 6.48 36.31 -19.17
CA THR A 17 6.41 34.86 -18.98
C THR A 17 6.05 34.06 -20.25
N ALA A 18 5.56 34.71 -21.28
CA ALA A 18 5.08 34.05 -22.50
C ALA A 18 6.21 33.56 -23.46
N CYS A 19 7.45 34.04 -23.31
CA CYS A 19 8.60 33.71 -24.16
C CYS A 19 9.70 32.94 -23.44
N SER A 20 9.37 31.94 -22.62
CA SER A 20 10.42 31.13 -21.99
C SER A 20 11.15 30.29 -23.04
N PRO A 21 12.50 30.11 -22.95
CA PRO A 21 13.27 29.23 -23.81
C PRO A 21 12.67 27.83 -23.96
N TYR A 22 12.05 27.34 -22.88
CA TYR A 22 11.34 26.06 -22.85
C TYR A 22 10.17 26.03 -23.84
N ASN A 23 9.29 27.03 -23.83
CA ASN A 23 8.14 27.09 -24.75
C ASN A 23 8.54 27.20 -26.19
N LYS A 24 9.64 27.90 -26.50
CA LYS A 24 10.19 27.96 -27.83
C LYS A 24 10.64 26.58 -28.32
N VAL A 25 11.41 25.85 -27.52
CA VAL A 25 11.89 24.51 -27.86
C VAL A 25 10.76 23.49 -27.90
N LEU A 26 9.81 23.56 -26.96
CA LEU A 26 8.64 22.67 -26.88
C LEU A 26 7.85 22.71 -28.21
N ASN A 27 7.56 23.93 -28.70
CA ASN A 27 6.68 24.12 -29.85
C ASN A 27 7.38 24.05 -31.20
N LYS A 28 8.62 24.57 -31.30
CA LYS A 28 9.32 24.78 -32.57
C LYS A 28 10.71 24.15 -32.59
N GLY A 29 11.19 23.58 -31.50
CA GLY A 29 12.52 23.00 -31.43
C GLY A 29 12.65 21.72 -32.24
N THR A 30 13.85 21.54 -32.81
CA THR A 30 14.26 20.30 -33.48
C THR A 30 14.34 19.13 -32.50
N VAL A 31 14.40 17.91 -33.03
CA VAL A 31 14.57 16.68 -32.20
C VAL A 31 15.82 16.80 -31.32
N SER A 32 16.93 17.32 -31.84
CA SER A 32 18.18 17.51 -31.11
C SER A 32 18.05 18.53 -29.98
N GLU A 33 17.43 19.69 -30.25
CA GLU A 33 17.19 20.72 -29.24
C GLU A 33 16.25 20.22 -28.11
N LYS A 34 15.17 19.52 -28.45
CA LYS A 34 14.27 18.91 -27.50
C LYS A 34 14.99 17.89 -26.61
N TYR A 35 15.82 17.03 -27.20
CA TYR A 35 16.58 16.04 -26.43
C TYR A 35 17.57 16.69 -25.45
N LYS A 36 18.32 17.70 -25.94
CA LYS A 36 19.29 18.44 -25.12
C LYS A 36 18.60 19.15 -23.94
N MET A 37 17.49 19.82 -24.24
CA MET A 37 16.71 20.51 -23.19
C MET A 37 16.06 19.53 -22.23
N ALA A 38 15.46 18.43 -22.68
CA ALA A 38 14.88 17.41 -21.84
C ALA A 38 15.91 16.82 -20.86
N SER A 39 17.11 16.49 -21.37
CA SER A 39 18.20 15.98 -20.55
C SER A 39 18.65 17.00 -19.48
N SER A 40 18.83 18.26 -19.87
CA SER A 40 19.19 19.32 -18.94
C SER A 40 18.14 19.56 -17.86
N LEU A 41 16.87 19.61 -18.23
CA LEU A 41 15.75 19.75 -17.27
C LEU A 41 15.65 18.55 -16.31
N TYR A 42 15.91 17.35 -16.81
CA TYR A 42 15.94 16.15 -15.98
C TYR A 42 17.05 16.22 -14.93
N GLU A 43 18.26 16.63 -15.31
CA GLU A 43 19.39 16.83 -14.38
C GLU A 43 19.09 17.93 -13.34
N GLN A 44 18.35 18.96 -13.74
CA GLN A 44 17.86 20.03 -12.86
C GLN A 44 16.66 19.61 -11.98
N LYS A 45 16.21 18.34 -12.06
CA LYS A 45 15.02 17.79 -11.39
C LYS A 45 13.68 18.45 -11.78
N GLU A 46 13.67 19.15 -12.90
CA GLU A 46 12.45 19.71 -13.51
C GLU A 46 11.68 18.62 -14.27
N PHE A 47 11.34 17.54 -13.57
CA PHE A 47 10.86 16.27 -14.15
C PHE A 47 9.60 16.43 -14.99
N LYS A 48 8.64 17.29 -14.59
CA LYS A 48 7.41 17.52 -15.38
C LYS A 48 7.70 18.10 -16.76
N LYS A 49 8.63 19.06 -16.83
CA LYS A 49 9.02 19.67 -18.11
C LYS A 49 9.86 18.71 -18.95
N ALA A 50 10.79 17.98 -18.32
CA ALA A 50 11.61 16.97 -18.98
C ALA A 50 10.74 15.85 -19.57
N LEU A 51 9.79 15.32 -18.80
CA LEU A 51 8.86 14.27 -19.21
C LEU A 51 8.13 14.65 -20.50
N ARG A 52 7.52 15.83 -20.52
CA ARG A 52 6.78 16.30 -21.71
C ARG A 52 7.64 16.33 -22.98
N LEU A 53 8.90 16.73 -22.86
CA LEU A 53 9.84 16.74 -24.01
C LEU A 53 10.26 15.32 -24.38
N PHE A 54 10.55 14.44 -23.40
CA PHE A 54 10.90 13.05 -23.68
C PHE A 54 9.78 12.30 -24.39
N GLU A 55 8.53 12.47 -23.97
CA GLU A 55 7.37 11.86 -24.62
C GLU A 55 7.25 12.28 -26.12
N MET A 56 7.49 13.55 -26.42
CA MET A 56 7.52 14.04 -27.80
C MET A 56 8.66 13.45 -28.63
N LEU A 57 9.72 12.96 -27.98
CA LEU A 57 10.89 12.38 -28.65
C LEU A 57 10.72 10.89 -28.96
N VAL A 58 9.79 10.19 -28.31
CA VAL A 58 9.57 8.74 -28.47
C VAL A 58 9.45 8.31 -29.94
N PRO A 59 8.62 8.96 -30.80
CA PRO A 59 8.49 8.56 -32.20
C PRO A 59 9.78 8.67 -32.97
N SER A 60 10.58 9.72 -32.69
CA SER A 60 11.83 10.02 -33.41
C SER A 60 13.00 9.10 -33.06
N PHE A 61 12.92 8.44 -31.89
CA PHE A 61 13.96 7.53 -31.38
C PHE A 61 13.58 6.06 -31.43
N LYS A 62 12.36 5.72 -31.89
CA LYS A 62 11.93 4.33 -32.04
C LYS A 62 12.95 3.50 -32.83
N GLY A 63 13.40 2.38 -32.24
CA GLY A 63 14.43 1.53 -32.87
C GLY A 63 15.88 2.02 -32.78
N LYS A 64 16.14 3.18 -32.17
CA LYS A 64 17.49 3.71 -31.98
C LYS A 64 18.04 3.36 -30.58
N PRO A 65 19.38 3.23 -30.43
CA PRO A 65 19.98 2.88 -29.10
C PRO A 65 19.64 3.87 -27.98
N GLN A 66 19.46 5.15 -28.30
CA GLN A 66 19.12 6.18 -27.32
C GLN A 66 17.74 6.00 -26.70
N MET A 67 16.86 5.18 -27.31
CA MET A 67 15.51 4.96 -26.84
C MET A 67 15.48 4.29 -25.47
N GLU A 68 16.42 3.40 -25.18
CA GLU A 68 16.57 2.79 -23.84
C GLU A 68 16.72 3.88 -22.74
N ARG A 69 17.67 4.81 -22.95
CA ARG A 69 17.87 5.92 -22.00
C ARG A 69 16.61 6.79 -21.87
N ILE A 70 15.96 7.13 -22.99
CA ILE A 70 14.74 7.97 -23.00
C ILE A 70 13.63 7.27 -22.21
N GLN A 71 13.37 5.98 -22.44
CA GLN A 71 12.33 5.24 -21.71
C GLN A 71 12.62 5.19 -20.22
N PHE A 72 13.87 4.96 -19.82
CA PHE A 72 14.24 4.96 -18.41
C PHE A 72 14.03 6.33 -17.76
N MET A 73 14.42 7.42 -18.44
CA MET A 73 14.22 8.80 -17.96
C MET A 73 12.74 9.19 -17.89
N ILE A 74 11.90 8.71 -18.80
CA ILE A 74 10.43 8.85 -18.74
C ILE A 74 9.90 8.16 -17.47
N SER A 75 10.26 6.89 -17.25
CA SER A 75 9.83 6.12 -16.09
C SER A 75 10.24 6.81 -14.78
N GLN A 76 11.50 7.26 -14.68
CA GLN A 76 11.99 8.00 -13.53
C GLN A 76 11.32 9.38 -13.36
N SER A 77 10.95 10.04 -14.44
CA SER A 77 10.24 11.31 -14.36
C SER A 77 8.85 11.15 -13.78
N TYR A 78 8.09 10.11 -14.18
CA TYR A 78 6.82 9.76 -13.54
C TYR A 78 7.01 9.45 -12.06
N PHE A 79 8.02 8.66 -11.70
CA PHE A 79 8.31 8.32 -10.32
C PHE A 79 8.62 9.56 -9.46
N ASN A 80 9.45 10.46 -9.97
CA ASN A 80 9.85 11.68 -9.25
C ASN A 80 8.75 12.77 -9.24
N THR A 81 7.72 12.63 -10.06
CA THR A 81 6.51 13.48 -10.02
C THR A 81 5.37 12.85 -9.24
N GLU A 82 5.66 11.74 -8.52
CA GLU A 82 4.73 11.00 -7.68
C GLU A 82 3.55 10.37 -8.45
N ASP A 83 3.63 10.27 -9.76
CA ASP A 83 2.70 9.53 -10.59
C ASP A 83 3.10 8.05 -10.63
N TYR A 84 2.87 7.37 -9.50
CA TYR A 84 3.39 6.03 -9.26
C TYR A 84 2.74 4.95 -10.15
N PHE A 85 1.49 5.14 -10.56
CA PHE A 85 0.84 4.21 -11.50
C PHE A 85 1.51 4.23 -12.87
N ASN A 86 1.72 5.41 -13.42
CA ASN A 86 2.45 5.55 -14.67
C ASN A 86 3.92 5.15 -14.52
N ALA A 87 4.54 5.47 -13.38
CA ALA A 87 5.92 5.04 -13.12
C ALA A 87 6.05 3.50 -13.17
N ALA A 88 5.20 2.75 -12.47
CA ALA A 88 5.18 1.29 -12.50
C ALA A 88 5.03 0.78 -13.94
N TYR A 89 4.00 1.24 -14.65
CA TYR A 89 3.75 0.86 -16.04
C TYR A 89 4.94 1.10 -16.97
N TYR A 90 5.57 2.28 -16.90
CA TYR A 90 6.69 2.59 -17.79
C TYR A 90 7.97 1.85 -17.40
N PHE A 91 8.21 1.57 -16.10
CA PHE A 91 9.33 0.72 -15.69
C PHE A 91 9.11 -0.74 -16.12
N GLU A 92 7.91 -1.31 -16.00
CA GLU A 92 7.59 -2.66 -16.50
C GLU A 92 7.84 -2.77 -18.01
N ARG A 93 7.40 -1.78 -18.76
CA ARG A 93 7.70 -1.70 -20.21
C ARG A 93 9.19 -1.59 -20.48
N PHE A 94 9.93 -0.84 -19.67
CA PHE A 94 11.38 -0.76 -19.79
C PHE A 94 12.03 -2.12 -19.58
N VAL A 95 11.69 -2.83 -18.53
CA VAL A 95 12.20 -4.17 -18.22
C VAL A 95 11.91 -5.16 -19.37
N THR A 96 10.69 -5.11 -19.90
CA THR A 96 10.27 -5.97 -21.02
C THR A 96 11.01 -5.64 -22.30
N ASN A 97 11.19 -4.36 -22.61
CA ASN A 97 11.83 -3.93 -23.87
C ASN A 97 13.37 -4.08 -23.84
N TYR A 98 13.97 -4.00 -22.65
CA TYR A 98 15.43 -4.00 -22.47
C TYR A 98 15.88 -5.04 -21.43
N PRO A 99 15.65 -6.34 -21.69
CA PRO A 99 15.94 -7.40 -20.70
C PRO A 99 17.43 -7.56 -20.37
N LYS A 100 18.31 -7.02 -21.23
CA LYS A 100 19.78 -7.02 -21.05
C LYS A 100 20.35 -5.69 -20.54
N SER A 101 19.49 -4.72 -20.21
CA SER A 101 19.92 -3.42 -19.73
C SER A 101 20.65 -3.53 -18.38
N SER A 102 21.72 -2.75 -18.22
CA SER A 102 22.37 -2.57 -16.92
C SER A 102 21.45 -1.88 -15.88
N LYS A 103 20.37 -1.27 -16.36
CA LYS A 103 19.35 -0.61 -15.53
C LYS A 103 18.18 -1.52 -15.16
N LYS A 104 18.19 -2.80 -15.59
CA LYS A 104 17.08 -3.72 -15.38
C LYS A 104 16.79 -3.93 -13.90
N GLU A 105 17.79 -4.26 -13.08
CA GLU A 105 17.61 -4.44 -11.63
C GLU A 105 17.04 -3.19 -10.97
N GLU A 106 17.56 -2.02 -11.32
CA GLU A 106 17.05 -0.74 -10.79
C GLU A 106 15.60 -0.52 -11.19
N ALA A 107 15.25 -0.80 -12.44
CA ALA A 107 13.89 -0.65 -12.95
C ALA A 107 12.91 -1.61 -12.25
N GLU A 108 13.24 -2.89 -12.08
CA GLU A 108 12.40 -3.86 -11.39
C GLU A 108 12.19 -3.50 -9.90
N PHE A 109 13.22 -2.99 -9.23
CA PHE A 109 13.04 -2.43 -7.90
C PHE A 109 12.09 -1.23 -7.90
N LEU A 110 12.20 -0.34 -8.89
CA LEU A 110 11.34 0.84 -9.00
C LEU A 110 9.90 0.49 -9.40
N VAL A 111 9.67 -0.61 -10.12
CA VAL A 111 8.31 -1.18 -10.32
C VAL A 111 7.70 -1.50 -8.95
N ALA A 112 8.36 -2.33 -8.16
CA ALA A 112 7.85 -2.74 -6.86
C ALA A 112 7.65 -1.54 -5.91
N LYS A 113 8.60 -0.61 -5.91
CA LYS A 113 8.52 0.61 -5.09
C LYS A 113 7.41 1.56 -5.54
N SER A 114 7.12 1.64 -6.84
CA SER A 114 6.01 2.43 -7.36
C SER A 114 4.67 1.88 -6.87
N HIS A 115 4.44 0.57 -6.98
CA HIS A 115 3.25 -0.09 -6.43
C HIS A 115 3.14 0.08 -4.91
N PHE A 116 4.26 0.02 -4.18
CA PHE A 116 4.28 0.30 -2.74
C PHE A 116 3.78 1.71 -2.42
N LEU A 117 4.27 2.71 -3.14
CA LEU A 117 3.90 4.11 -2.94
C LEU A 117 2.47 4.41 -3.42
N ALA A 118 1.98 3.68 -4.44
CA ALA A 118 0.60 3.75 -4.90
C ALA A 118 -0.39 3.02 -3.99
N SER A 119 0.09 2.11 -3.12
CA SER A 119 -0.74 1.32 -2.22
C SER A 119 -1.53 2.21 -1.25
N PRO A 120 -2.88 2.15 -1.23
CA PRO A 120 -3.71 3.06 -0.46
C PRO A 120 -3.73 2.73 1.03
N LYS A 121 -4.49 3.51 1.83
CA LYS A 121 -4.77 3.22 3.24
C LYS A 121 -5.46 1.86 3.38
N TYR A 122 -5.26 1.17 4.51
CA TYR A 122 -5.83 -0.17 4.77
C TYR A 122 -7.36 -0.24 4.59
N SER A 123 -8.08 0.84 4.86
CA SER A 123 -9.55 0.91 4.77
C SER A 123 -10.09 0.85 3.33
N LEU A 124 -9.26 1.17 2.32
CA LEU A 124 -9.62 1.14 0.92
C LEU A 124 -9.35 -0.23 0.29
N ASP A 125 -9.63 -0.39 -1.00
CA ASP A 125 -9.25 -1.61 -1.75
C ASP A 125 -7.75 -1.86 -1.69
N GLN A 126 -7.34 -3.13 -1.54
CA GLN A 126 -5.96 -3.52 -1.34
C GLN A 126 -5.37 -4.29 -2.55
N SER A 127 -5.97 -4.17 -3.72
CA SER A 127 -5.47 -4.80 -4.95
C SER A 127 -4.06 -4.35 -5.25
N GLU A 128 -3.79 -3.03 -5.16
CA GLU A 128 -2.47 -2.45 -5.38
C GLU A 128 -1.43 -2.92 -4.35
N THR A 129 -1.84 -3.07 -3.08
CA THR A 129 -0.99 -3.64 -2.03
C THR A 129 -0.54 -5.07 -2.34
N LYS A 130 -1.44 -5.89 -2.90
CA LYS A 130 -1.12 -7.28 -3.30
C LYS A 130 -0.19 -7.31 -4.51
N ILE A 131 -0.39 -6.41 -5.48
CA ILE A 131 0.52 -6.23 -6.63
C ILE A 131 1.92 -5.84 -6.13
N ALA A 132 2.02 -4.88 -5.22
CA ALA A 132 3.29 -4.47 -4.62
C ALA A 132 4.01 -5.63 -3.93
N LEU A 133 3.31 -6.43 -3.13
CA LEU A 133 3.86 -7.63 -2.48
C LEU A 133 4.41 -8.64 -3.50
N SER A 134 3.65 -8.93 -4.55
CA SER A 134 4.08 -9.81 -5.63
C SER A 134 5.31 -9.27 -6.37
N SER A 135 5.34 -7.96 -6.64
CA SER A 135 6.47 -7.31 -7.33
C SER A 135 7.75 -7.36 -6.48
N PHE A 136 7.65 -7.13 -5.15
CA PHE A 136 8.80 -7.31 -4.26
C PHE A 136 9.26 -8.76 -4.17
N GLN A 137 8.33 -9.72 -4.11
CA GLN A 137 8.70 -11.14 -4.08
C GLN A 137 9.45 -11.55 -5.35
N ASN A 138 8.98 -11.09 -6.52
CA ASN A 138 9.66 -11.32 -7.80
C ASN A 138 11.07 -10.71 -7.80
N TYR A 139 11.20 -9.47 -7.31
CA TYR A 139 12.50 -8.80 -7.21
C TYR A 139 13.46 -9.55 -6.27
N ILE A 140 13.01 -9.93 -5.08
CA ILE A 140 13.83 -10.66 -4.09
C ILE A 140 14.30 -12.00 -4.66
N ASN A 141 13.43 -12.72 -5.35
CA ASN A 141 13.76 -14.01 -5.97
C ASN A 141 14.76 -13.85 -7.13
N ALA A 142 14.62 -12.78 -7.93
CA ALA A 142 15.51 -12.52 -9.05
C ALA A 142 16.90 -12.00 -8.64
N TYR A 143 17.02 -11.31 -7.49
CA TYR A 143 18.23 -10.64 -7.04
C TYR A 143 18.56 -10.95 -5.58
N PRO A 144 18.90 -12.21 -5.25
CA PRO A 144 19.13 -12.65 -3.86
C PRO A 144 20.34 -11.98 -3.18
N ASP A 145 21.25 -11.39 -3.97
CA ASP A 145 22.45 -10.70 -3.46
C ASP A 145 22.33 -9.16 -3.54
N SER A 146 21.15 -8.64 -3.84
CA SER A 146 20.96 -7.20 -4.00
C SER A 146 21.12 -6.45 -2.67
N LYS A 147 21.87 -5.33 -2.72
CA LYS A 147 21.99 -4.40 -1.58
C LYS A 147 20.65 -3.77 -1.15
N ARG A 148 19.60 -3.92 -1.96
CA ARG A 148 18.25 -3.39 -1.69
C ARG A 148 17.36 -4.34 -0.88
N LEU A 149 17.78 -5.60 -0.63
CA LEU A 149 16.95 -6.61 0.05
C LEU A 149 16.43 -6.15 1.41
N ALA A 150 17.29 -5.52 2.21
CA ALA A 150 16.87 -5.01 3.52
C ALA A 150 15.75 -3.95 3.40
N ALA A 151 15.79 -3.11 2.37
CA ALA A 151 14.73 -2.13 2.10
C ALA A 151 13.46 -2.81 1.58
N CYS A 152 13.59 -3.80 0.68
CA CYS A 152 12.46 -4.58 0.18
C CYS A 152 11.73 -5.29 1.31
N ASN A 153 12.45 -5.97 2.21
CA ASN A 153 11.88 -6.69 3.34
C ASN A 153 11.10 -5.75 4.28
N ARG A 154 11.60 -4.54 4.54
CA ARG A 154 10.84 -3.54 5.34
C ARG A 154 9.55 -3.14 4.66
N MET A 155 9.58 -2.83 3.36
CA MET A 155 8.39 -2.47 2.60
C MET A 155 7.37 -3.64 2.52
N VAL A 156 7.84 -4.87 2.37
CA VAL A 156 7.00 -6.08 2.44
C VAL A 156 6.32 -6.19 3.80
N GLN A 157 7.05 -5.99 4.90
CA GLN A 157 6.47 -6.03 6.25
C GLN A 157 5.40 -4.93 6.44
N GLU A 158 5.63 -3.72 5.93
CA GLU A 158 4.65 -2.64 5.99
C GLU A 158 3.37 -2.97 5.21
N LEU A 159 3.50 -3.55 4.02
CA LEU A 159 2.35 -3.98 3.21
C LEU A 159 1.58 -5.14 3.87
N GLN A 160 2.30 -6.12 4.43
CA GLN A 160 1.68 -7.22 5.17
C GLN A 160 0.93 -6.71 6.38
N HIS A 161 1.54 -5.83 7.18
CA HIS A 161 0.87 -5.21 8.33
C HIS A 161 -0.38 -4.41 7.92
N LYS A 162 -0.36 -3.75 6.76
CA LYS A 162 -1.54 -3.07 6.21
C LYS A 162 -2.69 -4.03 5.93
N LEU A 163 -2.42 -5.22 5.37
CA LEU A 163 -3.43 -6.25 5.13
C LEU A 163 -3.95 -6.86 6.44
N GLU A 164 -3.05 -7.12 7.40
CA GLU A 164 -3.41 -7.59 8.75
C GLU A 164 -4.34 -6.58 9.45
N THR A 165 -3.99 -5.29 9.40
CA THR A 165 -4.81 -4.21 9.97
C THR A 165 -6.19 -4.19 9.36
N LYS A 166 -6.31 -4.28 8.03
CA LYS A 166 -7.61 -4.35 7.36
C LYS A 166 -8.43 -5.54 7.82
N SER A 167 -7.83 -6.72 7.89
CA SER A 167 -8.50 -7.95 8.32
C SER A 167 -8.98 -7.83 9.78
N PHE A 168 -8.14 -7.27 10.65
CA PHE A 168 -8.48 -7.05 12.06
C PHE A 168 -9.62 -6.03 12.22
N GLU A 169 -9.55 -4.89 11.55
CA GLU A 169 -10.59 -3.86 11.68
C GLU A 169 -11.94 -4.32 11.12
N ILE A 170 -11.96 -5.12 10.04
CA ILE A 170 -13.19 -5.75 9.54
C ILE A 170 -13.77 -6.71 10.59
N ALA A 171 -12.94 -7.57 11.21
CA ALA A 171 -13.40 -8.51 12.23
C ALA A 171 -13.95 -7.78 13.46
N LYS A 172 -13.27 -6.71 13.88
CA LYS A 172 -13.68 -5.85 15.00
C LYS A 172 -14.98 -5.12 14.68
N GLN A 173 -15.16 -4.60 13.46
CA GLN A 173 -16.40 -3.98 13.02
C GLN A 173 -17.58 -4.96 13.10
N TYR A 174 -17.42 -6.22 12.67
CA TYR A 174 -18.47 -7.23 12.85
C TYR A 174 -18.85 -7.42 14.33
N TYR A 175 -17.86 -7.39 15.23
CA TYR A 175 -18.14 -7.45 16.67
C TYR A 175 -18.93 -6.22 17.15
N GLU A 176 -18.53 -5.02 16.77
CA GLU A 176 -19.13 -3.75 17.21
C GLU A 176 -20.58 -3.60 16.74
N ILE A 177 -20.91 -4.10 15.55
CA ILE A 177 -22.30 -4.07 15.02
C ILE A 177 -23.13 -5.30 15.44
N GLY A 178 -22.60 -6.17 16.33
CA GLY A 178 -23.33 -7.30 16.88
C GLY A 178 -23.38 -8.57 16.00
N TYR A 179 -22.65 -8.63 14.90
CA TYR A 179 -22.57 -9.81 14.03
C TYR A 179 -21.53 -10.82 14.54
N PHE A 180 -21.80 -11.33 15.76
CA PHE A 180 -20.82 -12.11 16.51
C PHE A 180 -20.35 -13.39 15.81
N ASN A 181 -21.21 -14.09 15.05
CA ASN A 181 -20.78 -15.25 14.25
C ASN A 181 -19.76 -14.85 13.19
N SER A 182 -20.02 -13.74 12.47
CA SER A 182 -19.11 -13.21 11.45
C SER A 182 -17.81 -12.71 12.07
N ALA A 183 -17.89 -12.05 13.24
CA ALA A 183 -16.70 -11.63 13.99
C ALA A 183 -15.80 -12.81 14.36
N ILE A 184 -16.37 -13.90 14.93
CA ILE A 184 -15.61 -15.10 15.30
C ILE A 184 -14.91 -15.69 14.07
N ALA A 185 -15.64 -15.86 12.97
CA ALA A 185 -15.07 -16.39 11.72
C ALA A 185 -13.97 -15.47 11.16
N ALA A 186 -14.17 -14.15 11.17
CA ALA A 186 -13.21 -13.20 10.69
C ALA A 186 -11.91 -13.16 11.54
N PHE A 187 -12.02 -13.26 12.88
CA PHE A 187 -10.84 -13.38 13.74
C PHE A 187 -10.12 -14.73 13.57
N ASP A 188 -10.85 -15.82 13.29
CA ASP A 188 -10.21 -17.11 12.96
C ASP A 188 -9.45 -17.01 11.62
N ASN A 189 -10.04 -16.39 10.60
CA ASN A 189 -9.38 -16.15 9.31
C ASN A 189 -8.11 -15.29 9.48
N LEU A 190 -8.19 -14.19 10.21
CA LEU A 190 -7.03 -13.34 10.51
C LEU A 190 -5.87 -14.15 11.11
N THR A 191 -6.14 -14.95 12.15
CA THR A 191 -5.10 -15.70 12.87
C THR A 191 -4.58 -16.91 12.11
N SER A 192 -5.30 -17.41 11.10
CA SER A 192 -4.86 -18.50 10.22
C SER A 192 -4.14 -18.00 8.99
N GLU A 193 -4.55 -16.87 8.42
CA GLU A 193 -3.91 -16.27 7.24
C GLU A 193 -2.59 -15.57 7.63
N PHE A 194 -2.57 -14.86 8.76
CA PHE A 194 -1.41 -14.12 9.24
C PHE A 194 -0.87 -14.73 10.55
N LEU A 195 -0.07 -15.79 10.42
CA LEU A 195 0.41 -16.57 11.57
C LEU A 195 1.24 -15.77 12.58
N GLY A 196 1.99 -14.77 12.11
CA GLY A 196 2.84 -13.88 12.91
C GLY A 196 2.21 -12.54 13.29
N THR A 197 0.90 -12.36 13.06
CA THR A 197 0.27 -11.05 13.24
C THR A 197 0.39 -10.51 14.66
N SER A 198 0.70 -9.22 14.78
CA SER A 198 0.70 -8.48 16.05
C SER A 198 -0.69 -8.35 16.67
N TYR A 199 -1.75 -8.54 15.88
CA TYR A 199 -3.14 -8.51 16.35
C TYR A 199 -3.63 -9.83 16.99
N ARG A 200 -2.77 -10.85 17.09
CA ARG A 200 -3.16 -12.20 17.51
C ARG A 200 -3.78 -12.24 18.91
N GLU A 201 -3.20 -11.55 19.88
CA GLU A 201 -3.74 -11.44 21.22
C GLU A 201 -5.12 -10.76 21.23
N GLN A 202 -5.24 -9.63 20.53
CA GLN A 202 -6.50 -8.90 20.42
C GLN A 202 -7.56 -9.72 19.68
N ALA A 203 -7.19 -10.49 18.67
CA ALA A 203 -8.09 -11.38 17.96
C ALA A 203 -8.68 -12.45 18.89
N PHE A 204 -7.87 -13.06 19.75
CA PHE A 204 -8.38 -14.02 20.75
C PHE A 204 -9.29 -13.35 21.77
N TYR A 205 -8.96 -12.16 22.22
CA TYR A 205 -9.79 -11.39 23.13
C TYR A 205 -11.17 -11.07 22.53
N TYR A 206 -11.21 -10.46 21.35
CA TYR A 206 -12.48 -10.13 20.70
C TYR A 206 -13.28 -11.38 20.29
N LYS A 207 -12.59 -12.44 19.86
CA LYS A 207 -13.24 -13.73 19.57
C LYS A 207 -13.91 -14.30 20.83
N PHE A 208 -13.27 -14.24 22.00
CA PHE A 208 -13.88 -14.63 23.26
C PHE A 208 -15.10 -13.77 23.57
N LYS A 209 -14.98 -12.43 23.48
CA LYS A 209 -16.12 -11.50 23.72
C LYS A 209 -17.29 -11.77 22.79
N ALA A 210 -17.03 -11.99 21.50
CA ALA A 210 -18.08 -12.35 20.55
C ALA A 210 -18.74 -13.69 20.89
N SER A 211 -17.95 -14.68 21.29
CA SER A 211 -18.46 -16.00 21.73
C SER A 211 -19.29 -15.89 23.04
N TYR A 212 -18.88 -15.04 23.96
CA TYR A 212 -19.62 -14.71 25.16
C TYR A 212 -21.01 -14.14 24.84
N GLN A 213 -21.03 -13.08 23.99
CA GLN A 213 -22.31 -12.47 23.58
C GLN A 213 -23.26 -13.46 22.90
N LEU A 214 -22.71 -14.34 22.05
CA LEU A 214 -23.49 -15.42 21.44
C LEU A 214 -23.99 -16.42 22.46
N GLY A 215 -23.20 -16.74 23.48
CA GLY A 215 -23.57 -17.69 24.53
C GLY A 215 -24.75 -17.18 25.35
N VAL A 216 -24.61 -15.98 25.95
CA VAL A 216 -25.62 -15.42 26.86
C VAL A 216 -26.92 -15.02 26.15
N ASN A 217 -26.84 -14.55 24.89
CA ASN A 217 -28.00 -14.10 24.12
C ASN A 217 -28.62 -15.22 23.24
N SER A 218 -28.30 -16.48 23.50
CA SER A 218 -28.83 -17.59 22.70
C SER A 218 -30.16 -18.12 23.21
N THR A 219 -30.97 -18.61 22.27
CA THR A 219 -32.14 -19.44 22.63
C THR A 219 -31.69 -20.76 23.28
N SER A 220 -32.55 -21.35 24.12
CA SER A 220 -32.26 -22.59 24.90
C SER A 220 -31.66 -23.70 24.04
N ARG A 221 -32.14 -23.87 22.81
CA ARG A 221 -31.67 -24.90 21.86
C ARG A 221 -30.17 -24.82 21.54
N LYS A 222 -29.60 -23.60 21.41
CA LYS A 222 -28.20 -23.38 21.05
C LYS A 222 -27.33 -22.95 22.23
N LYS A 223 -27.92 -22.56 23.34
CA LYS A 223 -27.23 -21.90 24.46
C LYS A 223 -26.11 -22.77 25.03
N LYS A 224 -26.39 -24.03 25.35
CA LYS A 224 -25.42 -24.99 25.92
C LYS A 224 -24.17 -25.13 25.02
N GLN A 225 -24.37 -25.31 23.72
CA GLN A 225 -23.26 -25.45 22.74
C GLN A 225 -22.43 -24.16 22.66
N ARG A 226 -23.08 -22.99 22.61
CA ARG A 226 -22.40 -21.67 22.45
C ARG A 226 -21.66 -21.28 23.74
N ILE A 227 -22.21 -21.55 24.92
CA ILE A 227 -21.50 -21.37 26.20
C ILE A 227 -20.25 -22.24 26.23
N LYS A 228 -20.33 -23.52 25.83
CA LYS A 228 -19.14 -24.40 25.74
C LYS A 228 -18.09 -23.84 24.79
N ALA A 229 -18.50 -23.31 23.65
CA ALA A 229 -17.57 -22.67 22.68
C ALA A 229 -16.91 -21.42 23.26
N ALA A 230 -17.66 -20.57 23.97
CA ALA A 230 -17.14 -19.39 24.63
C ALA A 230 -16.10 -19.72 25.71
N LEU A 231 -16.41 -20.72 26.59
CA LEU A 231 -15.46 -21.20 27.60
C LEU A 231 -14.15 -21.69 26.94
N LYS A 232 -14.24 -22.47 25.85
CA LYS A 232 -13.06 -22.92 25.09
C LYS A 232 -12.27 -21.75 24.49
N ALA A 233 -12.96 -20.69 24.05
CA ALA A 233 -12.28 -19.49 23.52
C ALA A 233 -11.50 -18.75 24.61
N TYR A 234 -12.06 -18.65 25.82
CA TYR A 234 -11.35 -18.11 26.98
C TYR A 234 -10.10 -18.93 27.33
N ASP A 235 -10.27 -20.27 27.47
CA ASP A 235 -9.14 -21.16 27.77
C ASP A 235 -8.00 -21.02 26.76
N LYS A 236 -8.34 -20.81 25.50
CA LYS A 236 -7.36 -20.57 24.43
C LYS A 236 -6.66 -19.23 24.59
N LEU A 237 -7.37 -18.16 24.94
CA LEU A 237 -6.78 -16.85 25.23
C LEU A 237 -5.80 -16.96 26.41
N LYS A 238 -6.26 -17.48 27.55
CA LYS A 238 -5.47 -17.60 28.80
C LYS A 238 -4.23 -18.46 28.61
N ARG A 239 -4.34 -19.57 27.88
CA ARG A 239 -3.22 -20.49 27.64
C ARG A 239 -2.14 -19.86 26.73
N ASN A 240 -2.54 -19.09 25.70
CA ASN A 240 -1.60 -18.48 24.77
C ASN A 240 -1.02 -17.16 25.27
N TYR A 241 -1.75 -16.48 26.17
CA TYR A 241 -1.38 -15.16 26.70
C TYR A 241 -1.67 -15.10 28.22
N PRO A 242 -0.87 -15.82 29.05
CA PRO A 242 -1.11 -15.88 30.50
C PRO A 242 -0.97 -14.52 31.21
N ASP A 243 -0.20 -13.59 30.61
CA ASP A 243 0.04 -12.24 31.14
C ASP A 243 -0.76 -11.17 30.38
N SER A 244 -1.80 -11.55 29.64
CA SER A 244 -2.61 -10.62 28.86
C SER A 244 -3.30 -9.58 29.73
N LYS A 245 -3.19 -8.31 29.33
CA LYS A 245 -3.94 -7.21 29.95
C LYS A 245 -5.47 -7.38 29.91
N TYR A 246 -5.96 -8.24 29.03
CA TYR A 246 -7.39 -8.52 28.87
C TYR A 246 -7.92 -9.58 29.84
N LEU A 247 -7.07 -10.30 30.59
CA LEU A 247 -7.50 -11.40 31.43
C LEU A 247 -8.41 -10.95 32.57
N ALA A 248 -8.15 -9.83 33.21
CA ALA A 248 -8.98 -9.33 34.30
C ALA A 248 -10.46 -9.12 33.92
N GLU A 249 -10.68 -8.56 32.70
CA GLU A 249 -12.03 -8.39 32.15
C GLU A 249 -12.64 -9.74 31.74
N THR A 250 -11.88 -10.52 30.99
CA THR A 250 -12.39 -11.77 30.42
C THR A 250 -12.65 -12.83 31.45
N GLU A 251 -11.96 -12.81 32.59
CA GLU A 251 -12.23 -13.73 33.70
C GLU A 251 -13.58 -13.47 34.41
N LYS A 252 -14.01 -12.20 34.50
CA LYS A 252 -15.36 -11.88 35.00
C LYS A 252 -16.42 -12.51 34.10
N LEU A 253 -16.31 -12.30 32.79
CA LEU A 253 -17.23 -12.86 31.80
C LEU A 253 -17.19 -14.40 31.77
N TYR A 254 -16.03 -15.00 31.99
CA TYR A 254 -15.88 -16.45 32.10
C TYR A 254 -16.63 -17.01 33.28
N ARG A 255 -16.54 -16.36 34.46
CA ARG A 255 -17.29 -16.79 35.69
C ARG A 255 -18.80 -16.68 35.47
N GLU A 256 -19.27 -15.68 34.77
CA GLU A 256 -20.68 -15.55 34.38
C GLU A 256 -21.13 -16.72 33.49
N LEU A 257 -20.33 -17.08 32.48
CA LEU A 257 -20.59 -18.22 31.60
C LEU A 257 -20.63 -19.55 32.38
N GLN A 258 -19.80 -19.72 33.41
CA GLN A 258 -19.80 -20.92 34.22
C GLN A 258 -21.10 -21.03 35.03
N LYS A 259 -21.61 -19.93 35.59
CA LYS A 259 -22.92 -19.90 36.30
C LYS A 259 -24.05 -20.25 35.31
N GLU A 260 -24.08 -19.61 34.14
CA GLU A 260 -25.06 -19.88 33.08
C GLU A 260 -25.03 -21.34 32.59
N LYS A 261 -23.83 -21.94 32.46
CA LYS A 261 -23.68 -23.35 32.09
C LYS A 261 -24.40 -24.28 33.11
N ASN A 262 -24.27 -23.99 34.37
CA ASN A 262 -24.88 -24.83 35.43
C ASN A 262 -26.41 -24.74 35.42
N THR A 263 -27.00 -23.56 35.14
CA THR A 263 -28.44 -23.37 35.02
C THR A 263 -29.07 -24.01 33.79
N VAL A 264 -28.32 -24.14 32.68
CA VAL A 264 -28.81 -24.76 31.43
C VAL A 264 -28.63 -26.30 31.44
N THR A 265 -27.94 -26.84 32.43
CA THR A 265 -27.66 -28.29 32.54
C THR A 265 -28.64 -28.99 33.50
N THR A 266 -29.37 -28.22 34.30
CA THR A 266 -30.52 -28.62 35.11
C THR A 266 -31.80 -28.53 34.29
#